data_178b0a50727ae513daffbeb212178e8a
#
_entry.id   178b0a50727ae513daffbeb212178e8a
#
_cell.length_a   1.000
_cell.length_b   1.000
_cell.length_c   1.000
_cell.angle_alpha   90.00
_cell.angle_beta   90.00
_cell.angle_gamma   90.00
#
_symmetry.space_group_name_H-M   'P 1'
#
loop_
_entity.id
_entity.type
_entity.pdbx_description
1 polymer ?
#
loop_
_entity_poly.entity_id
_entity_poly.type
_entity_poly.pdbx_seq_one_letter_code
_entity_poly.pdbx_strand_id
1 'polypeptide(L)'
;FGLMLTMRESDSPSIPRGVATYSSGQETTGDGLRNAPYSPDFSVNDYTYADSNNTATVSQPHGVGFVFATMLWDLTWAFVDEYGFDPDITNGNGGNNKVMQLIIDGLKVAPCSSGFVDMRDAIILADQLTNNGVNKCLIWNVFANRGLGYSAEQGDEDSRTDQVEGFSLPPTCQTSSNNLDSGVLSINSPESGVLTANESITVSVRNFGINSISNFDIYFKVDENDQIIETINETLDSGDIIEFTFENTYDFSITGDYTIIAGTLLENDEDSSNDFVSLNIVSQEVTNCPDDYSLPIVWRDNFECYDSFIISEIGDWIIYDLDGGTTWGAN
;
A
#
# COMPACT_ATOMS: atom_id res chain seq x y z
N PHE A 1 -9.23 4.75 -20.56
CA PHE A 1 -10.61 4.24 -20.70
C PHE A 1 -11.03 4.10 -22.17
N GLY A 2 -10.80 5.05 -23.07
CA GLY A 2 -11.22 4.95 -24.48
C GLY A 2 -10.69 3.69 -25.18
N LEU A 3 -9.46 3.28 -24.93
CA LEU A 3 -8.91 2.03 -25.47
C LEU A 3 -9.54 0.80 -24.82
N MET A 4 -9.69 0.80 -23.50
CA MET A 4 -10.34 -0.30 -22.77
C MET A 4 -11.78 -0.57 -23.26
N LEU A 5 -12.56 0.51 -23.46
CA LEU A 5 -13.94 0.41 -23.96
C LEU A 5 -14.05 -0.09 -25.42
N THR A 6 -12.94 -0.05 -26.17
CA THR A 6 -12.90 -0.48 -27.58
C THR A 6 -12.10 -1.76 -27.79
N MET A 7 -11.72 -2.45 -26.71
CA MET A 7 -11.09 -3.76 -26.79
C MET A 7 -12.05 -4.80 -27.39
N ARG A 8 -11.49 -5.78 -28.06
CA ARG A 8 -12.19 -6.89 -28.71
C ARG A 8 -11.55 -8.20 -28.30
N GLU A 9 -12.30 -9.28 -28.39
CA GLU A 9 -11.81 -10.64 -28.12
C GLU A 9 -10.60 -11.04 -29.00
N SER A 10 -10.50 -10.43 -30.19
CA SER A 10 -9.38 -10.66 -31.11
C SER A 10 -8.14 -9.84 -30.82
N ASP A 11 -8.20 -8.88 -29.89
CA ASP A 11 -7.04 -8.08 -29.50
C ASP A 11 -6.08 -8.90 -28.66
N SER A 12 -4.82 -8.53 -28.68
CA SER A 12 -3.77 -9.20 -27.90
C SER A 12 -2.76 -8.16 -27.40
N PRO A 13 -2.04 -8.40 -26.30
CA PRO A 13 -1.00 -7.49 -25.79
C PRO A 13 0.13 -7.23 -26.79
N SER A 14 0.34 -8.12 -27.75
CA SER A 14 1.33 -7.97 -28.82
C SER A 14 0.89 -7.02 -29.93
N ILE A 15 -0.37 -6.59 -29.96
CA ILE A 15 -0.89 -5.65 -30.97
C ILE A 15 -0.94 -4.24 -30.34
N PRO A 16 -0.06 -3.31 -30.76
CA PRO A 16 -0.06 -1.96 -30.23
C PRO A 16 -1.35 -1.21 -30.54
N ARG A 17 -1.72 -0.26 -29.69
CA ARG A 17 -2.94 0.55 -29.87
C ARG A 17 -2.61 2.04 -29.75
N GLY A 18 -2.77 2.74 -30.85
CA GLY A 18 -2.64 4.19 -30.86
C GLY A 18 -3.92 4.94 -30.49
N VAL A 19 -3.76 6.16 -30.02
CA VAL A 19 -4.89 7.06 -29.70
C VAL A 19 -5.08 8.08 -30.81
N ALA A 20 -6.31 8.21 -31.30
CA ALA A 20 -6.71 9.13 -32.37
C ALA A 20 -5.96 8.89 -33.69
N THR A 21 -5.59 7.66 -34.00
CA THR A 21 -4.93 7.25 -35.25
C THR A 21 -5.76 7.58 -36.48
N TYR A 22 -7.09 7.50 -36.39
CA TYR A 22 -7.98 7.93 -37.46
C TYR A 22 -7.79 9.42 -37.84
N SER A 23 -7.68 10.28 -36.82
CA SER A 23 -7.50 11.73 -37.03
C SER A 23 -6.12 12.08 -37.61
N SER A 24 -5.11 11.25 -37.33
CA SER A 24 -3.75 11.41 -37.88
C SER A 24 -3.53 10.67 -39.20
N GLY A 25 -4.56 9.96 -39.70
CA GLY A 25 -4.46 9.18 -40.94
C GLY A 25 -3.55 7.95 -40.82
N GLN A 26 -3.42 7.40 -39.64
CA GLN A 26 -2.57 6.23 -39.34
C GLN A 26 -3.42 4.99 -39.14
N GLU A 27 -2.78 3.82 -39.26
CA GLU A 27 -3.33 2.56 -38.83
C GLU A 27 -3.51 2.54 -37.30
N THR A 28 -4.38 1.66 -36.79
CA THR A 28 -4.69 1.57 -35.36
C THR A 28 -3.49 1.23 -34.47
N THR A 29 -2.43 0.70 -35.06
CA THR A 29 -1.15 0.37 -34.41
C THR A 29 -0.11 1.48 -34.44
N GLY A 30 -0.40 2.60 -35.09
CA GLY A 30 0.49 3.78 -35.13
C GLY A 30 0.45 4.59 -33.84
N ASP A 31 1.33 5.57 -33.72
CA ASP A 31 1.47 6.41 -32.52
C ASP A 31 0.22 7.25 -32.23
N GLY A 32 -0.48 7.66 -33.27
CA GLY A 32 -1.62 8.57 -33.17
C GLY A 32 -1.20 9.95 -32.71
N LEU A 33 -1.77 10.42 -31.60
CA LEU A 33 -1.47 11.71 -30.98
C LEU A 33 -0.62 11.55 -29.70
N ARG A 34 0.09 10.44 -29.56
CA ARG A 34 0.96 10.19 -28.40
C ARG A 34 2.40 9.95 -28.87
N ASN A 35 3.31 9.89 -27.91
CA ASN A 35 4.74 9.69 -28.18
C ASN A 35 5.05 8.28 -28.73
N ALA A 36 4.20 7.32 -28.38
CA ALA A 36 4.24 5.94 -28.86
C ALA A 36 2.81 5.33 -28.80
N PRO A 37 2.53 4.23 -29.49
CA PRO A 37 1.31 3.47 -29.25
C PRO A 37 1.37 2.80 -27.89
N TYR A 38 0.23 2.52 -27.30
CA TYR A 38 0.15 1.76 -26.04
C TYR A 38 0.45 0.28 -26.31
N SER A 39 1.43 -0.24 -25.61
CA SER A 39 1.86 -1.64 -25.69
C SER A 39 2.56 -2.06 -24.41
N PRO A 40 2.34 -3.27 -23.87
CA PRO A 40 3.16 -3.86 -22.82
C PRO A 40 4.58 -4.25 -23.30
N ASP A 41 4.80 -4.32 -24.62
CA ASP A 41 6.10 -4.63 -25.21
C ASP A 41 7.02 -3.42 -25.15
N PHE A 42 8.08 -3.49 -24.36
CA PHE A 42 9.09 -2.43 -24.21
C PHE A 42 9.84 -2.11 -25.49
N SER A 43 9.86 -3.01 -26.48
CA SER A 43 10.44 -2.70 -27.80
C SER A 43 9.57 -1.75 -28.63
N VAL A 44 8.29 -1.58 -28.24
CA VAL A 44 7.31 -0.72 -28.88
C VAL A 44 7.02 0.54 -28.06
N ASN A 45 6.94 0.40 -26.75
CA ASN A 45 6.69 1.48 -25.81
C ASN A 45 7.55 1.27 -24.56
N ASP A 46 8.69 1.95 -24.49
CA ASP A 46 9.70 1.85 -23.44
C ASP A 46 9.55 2.90 -22.32
N TYR A 47 8.48 3.69 -22.35
CA TYR A 47 8.24 4.74 -21.36
C TYR A 47 8.09 4.14 -19.95
N THR A 48 8.87 4.69 -19.01
CA THR A 48 8.84 4.38 -17.57
C THR A 48 8.45 5.61 -16.75
N TYR A 49 8.38 5.47 -15.44
CA TYR A 49 8.05 6.56 -14.53
C TYR A 49 9.03 7.75 -14.65
N ALA A 50 10.33 7.46 -14.81
CA ALA A 50 11.35 8.51 -14.98
C ALA A 50 11.11 9.40 -16.20
N ASP A 51 10.44 8.91 -17.25
CA ASP A 51 10.12 9.71 -18.43
C ASP A 51 9.16 10.86 -18.14
N SER A 52 8.40 10.81 -17.04
CA SER A 52 7.59 11.94 -16.58
C SER A 52 8.42 13.19 -16.31
N ASN A 53 9.70 13.03 -15.93
CA ASN A 53 10.67 14.12 -15.70
C ASN A 53 11.16 14.78 -16.99
N ASN A 54 11.01 14.12 -18.15
CA ASN A 54 11.53 14.62 -19.42
C ASN A 54 10.68 15.74 -19.98
N THR A 55 10.99 16.98 -19.62
CA THR A 55 10.27 18.17 -20.07
C THR A 55 10.51 18.52 -21.56
N ALA A 56 11.52 17.90 -22.18
CA ALA A 56 11.87 18.18 -23.58
C ALA A 56 11.00 17.40 -24.57
N THR A 57 10.67 16.15 -24.26
CA THR A 57 9.96 15.25 -25.18
C THR A 57 8.59 14.84 -24.67
N VAL A 58 8.36 14.88 -23.36
CA VAL A 58 7.09 14.54 -22.71
C VAL A 58 6.35 15.83 -22.35
N SER A 59 5.32 16.16 -23.11
CA SER A 59 4.55 17.39 -22.92
C SER A 59 3.64 17.32 -21.69
N GLN A 60 3.34 18.46 -21.05
CA GLN A 60 2.35 18.56 -20.00
C GLN A 60 1.06 19.22 -20.56
N PRO A 61 -0.14 18.69 -20.26
CA PRO A 61 -0.43 17.50 -19.42
C PRO A 61 -0.46 16.19 -20.21
N HIS A 62 -0.49 16.23 -21.54
CA HIS A 62 -0.83 15.07 -22.38
C HIS A 62 0.26 13.98 -22.40
N GLY A 63 1.53 14.36 -22.41
CA GLY A 63 2.65 13.43 -22.40
C GLY A 63 2.80 12.78 -21.01
N VAL A 64 2.71 13.57 -19.93
CA VAL A 64 2.72 13.02 -18.57
C VAL A 64 1.56 12.03 -18.37
N GLY A 65 0.36 12.41 -18.80
CA GLY A 65 -0.80 11.51 -18.75
C GLY A 65 -0.64 10.27 -19.64
N PHE A 66 0.13 10.35 -20.73
CA PHE A 66 0.46 9.20 -21.58
C PHE A 66 1.35 8.19 -20.82
N VAL A 67 2.36 8.66 -20.10
CA VAL A 67 3.23 7.78 -19.29
C VAL A 67 2.41 6.98 -18.28
N PHE A 68 1.54 7.63 -17.49
CA PHE A 68 0.69 6.93 -16.54
C PHE A 68 -0.32 5.99 -17.23
N ALA A 69 -0.92 6.44 -18.33
CA ALA A 69 -1.88 5.62 -19.08
C ALA A 69 -1.24 4.39 -19.73
N THR A 70 0.08 4.41 -20.03
CA THR A 70 0.84 3.23 -20.45
C THR A 70 0.85 2.16 -19.36
N MET A 71 1.11 2.55 -18.11
CA MET A 71 1.07 1.63 -16.96
C MET A 71 -0.33 1.05 -16.75
N LEU A 72 -1.38 1.87 -16.91
CA LEU A 72 -2.76 1.40 -16.83
C LEU A 72 -3.14 0.45 -17.99
N TRP A 73 -2.53 0.63 -19.15
CA TRP A 73 -2.71 -0.28 -20.28
C TRP A 73 -2.03 -1.63 -20.02
N ASP A 74 -0.84 -1.63 -19.45
CA ASP A 74 -0.16 -2.86 -19.01
C ASP A 74 -0.99 -3.56 -17.92
N LEU A 75 -1.53 -2.82 -16.96
CA LEU A 75 -2.42 -3.35 -15.93
C LEU A 75 -3.68 -3.98 -16.53
N THR A 76 -4.21 -3.37 -17.60
CA THR A 76 -5.38 -3.92 -18.30
C THR A 76 -5.08 -5.30 -18.87
N TRP A 77 -3.94 -5.46 -19.52
CA TRP A 77 -3.56 -6.75 -20.09
C TRP A 77 -3.24 -7.80 -19.01
N ALA A 78 -2.57 -7.39 -17.91
CA ALA A 78 -2.32 -8.29 -16.80
C ALA A 78 -3.62 -8.84 -16.19
N PHE A 79 -4.65 -8.02 -16.06
CA PHE A 79 -5.96 -8.46 -15.61
C PHE A 79 -6.69 -9.34 -16.63
N VAL A 80 -6.54 -9.04 -17.92
CA VAL A 80 -7.10 -9.90 -18.98
C VAL A 80 -6.41 -11.26 -19.02
N ASP A 81 -5.11 -11.31 -18.81
CA ASP A 81 -4.35 -12.56 -18.73
C ASP A 81 -4.78 -13.40 -17.53
N GLU A 82 -5.06 -12.76 -16.37
CA GLU A 82 -5.48 -13.45 -15.14
C GLU A 82 -6.93 -13.92 -15.17
N TYR A 83 -7.85 -13.08 -15.68
CA TYR A 83 -9.30 -13.29 -15.55
C TYR A 83 -10.02 -13.52 -16.88
N GLY A 84 -9.30 -13.51 -17.99
CA GLY A 84 -9.89 -13.57 -19.33
C GLY A 84 -10.53 -12.25 -19.76
N PHE A 85 -10.92 -12.19 -21.04
CA PHE A 85 -11.64 -11.07 -21.64
C PHE A 85 -13.14 -11.34 -21.67
N ASP A 86 -13.98 -10.36 -21.32
CA ASP A 86 -15.42 -10.41 -21.45
C ASP A 86 -15.91 -9.25 -22.33
N PRO A 87 -16.61 -9.52 -23.45
CA PRO A 87 -17.10 -8.48 -24.34
C PRO A 87 -18.28 -7.68 -23.78
N ASP A 88 -18.98 -8.16 -22.75
CA ASP A 88 -20.06 -7.42 -22.10
C ASP A 88 -19.46 -6.40 -21.13
N ILE A 89 -19.28 -5.17 -21.60
CA ILE A 89 -18.69 -4.08 -20.80
C ILE A 89 -19.57 -3.71 -19.60
N THR A 90 -20.86 -3.92 -19.66
CA THR A 90 -21.80 -3.47 -18.64
C THR A 90 -21.98 -4.48 -17.51
N ASN A 91 -22.11 -5.76 -17.84
CA ASN A 91 -22.43 -6.82 -16.89
C ASN A 91 -21.36 -7.91 -16.87
N GLY A 92 -20.31 -7.78 -17.69
CA GLY A 92 -19.22 -8.74 -17.77
C GLY A 92 -18.37 -8.78 -16.51
N ASN A 93 -17.62 -9.87 -16.36
CA ASN A 93 -16.75 -10.13 -15.22
C ASN A 93 -15.33 -10.51 -15.64
N GLY A 94 -14.93 -10.19 -16.85
CA GLY A 94 -13.56 -10.38 -17.34
C GLY A 94 -12.56 -9.40 -16.73
N GLY A 95 -11.28 -9.64 -16.99
CA GLY A 95 -10.19 -8.77 -16.52
C GLY A 95 -10.34 -7.32 -17.00
N ASN A 96 -10.82 -7.13 -18.23
CA ASN A 96 -11.10 -5.80 -18.77
C ASN A 96 -12.19 -5.04 -17.97
N ASN A 97 -13.22 -5.75 -17.47
CA ASN A 97 -14.26 -5.17 -16.63
C ASN A 97 -13.72 -4.85 -15.23
N LYS A 98 -13.02 -5.83 -14.63
CA LYS A 98 -12.44 -5.72 -13.28
C LYS A 98 -11.45 -4.56 -13.18
N VAL A 99 -10.52 -4.44 -14.11
CA VAL A 99 -9.51 -3.37 -14.08
C VAL A 99 -10.11 -1.99 -14.30
N MET A 100 -11.12 -1.86 -15.17
CA MET A 100 -11.83 -0.58 -15.33
C MET A 100 -12.51 -0.15 -14.03
N GLN A 101 -13.21 -1.08 -13.38
CA GLN A 101 -13.85 -0.80 -12.10
C GLN A 101 -12.81 -0.46 -11.02
N LEU A 102 -11.73 -1.23 -10.94
CA LEU A 102 -10.64 -0.99 -9.99
C LEU A 102 -10.01 0.41 -10.14
N ILE A 103 -9.74 0.85 -11.38
CA ILE A 103 -9.19 2.18 -11.63
C ILE A 103 -10.19 3.28 -11.21
N ILE A 104 -11.50 3.07 -11.49
CA ILE A 104 -12.54 4.02 -11.06
C ILE A 104 -12.61 4.07 -9.52
N ASP A 105 -12.51 2.95 -8.85
CA ASP A 105 -12.54 2.88 -7.39
C ASP A 105 -11.26 3.50 -6.79
N GLY A 106 -10.10 3.31 -7.42
CA GLY A 106 -8.88 4.02 -7.08
C GLY A 106 -9.03 5.55 -7.17
N LEU A 107 -9.66 6.05 -8.24
CA LEU A 107 -9.93 7.48 -8.40
C LEU A 107 -10.85 8.06 -7.30
N LYS A 108 -11.72 7.24 -6.69
CA LYS A 108 -12.61 7.70 -5.60
C LYS A 108 -11.89 7.86 -4.26
N VAL A 109 -10.81 7.10 -4.05
CA VAL A 109 -10.04 7.10 -2.80
C VAL A 109 -8.70 7.85 -2.93
N ALA A 110 -8.37 8.31 -4.12
CA ALA A 110 -7.17 9.10 -4.37
C ALA A 110 -7.22 10.44 -3.63
N PRO A 111 -6.10 10.91 -3.06
CA PRO A 111 -6.01 12.23 -2.44
C PRO A 111 -6.17 13.35 -3.46
N CYS A 112 -6.44 14.57 -3.00
CA CYS A 112 -6.34 15.76 -3.84
C CYS A 112 -4.89 15.97 -4.29
N SER A 113 -4.68 16.52 -5.49
CA SER A 113 -3.33 16.75 -6.06
C SER A 113 -2.47 15.49 -6.17
N SER A 114 -3.09 14.37 -6.56
CA SER A 114 -2.42 13.07 -6.65
C SER A 114 -1.31 13.06 -7.70
N GLY A 115 -0.14 12.59 -7.31
CA GLY A 115 0.92 12.16 -8.21
C GLY A 115 0.78 10.68 -8.63
N PHE A 116 1.83 10.15 -9.26
CA PHE A 116 1.80 8.76 -9.76
C PHE A 116 1.84 7.74 -8.64
N VAL A 117 2.64 7.99 -7.60
CA VAL A 117 2.73 7.13 -6.42
C VAL A 117 1.40 7.08 -5.68
N ASP A 118 0.78 8.24 -5.45
CA ASP A 118 -0.54 8.33 -4.80
C ASP A 118 -1.61 7.55 -5.59
N MET A 119 -1.61 7.66 -6.92
CA MET A 119 -2.58 6.96 -7.76
C MET A 119 -2.34 5.45 -7.78
N ARG A 120 -1.08 4.99 -7.80
CA ARG A 120 -0.75 3.57 -7.62
C ARG A 120 -1.29 3.05 -6.28
N ASP A 121 -1.00 3.76 -5.20
CA ASP A 121 -1.40 3.38 -3.84
C ASP A 121 -2.92 3.40 -3.68
N ALA A 122 -3.60 4.37 -4.30
CA ALA A 122 -5.06 4.43 -4.33
C ALA A 122 -5.68 3.23 -5.09
N ILE A 123 -5.07 2.78 -6.19
CA ILE A 123 -5.51 1.58 -6.92
C ILE A 123 -5.32 0.32 -6.06
N ILE A 124 -4.19 0.20 -5.35
CA ILE A 124 -3.93 -0.91 -4.42
C ILE A 124 -4.90 -0.88 -3.25
N LEU A 125 -5.16 0.30 -2.67
CA LEU A 125 -6.16 0.47 -1.61
C LEU A 125 -7.55 0.09 -2.09
N ALA A 126 -7.94 0.47 -3.31
CA ALA A 126 -9.22 0.08 -3.88
C ALA A 126 -9.36 -1.44 -4.00
N ASP A 127 -8.30 -2.15 -4.44
CA ASP A 127 -8.30 -3.61 -4.47
C ASP A 127 -8.45 -4.21 -3.06
N GLN A 128 -7.76 -3.64 -2.06
CA GLN A 128 -7.90 -4.06 -0.66
C GLN A 128 -9.34 -3.90 -0.16
N LEU A 129 -10.01 -2.80 -0.49
CA LEU A 129 -11.36 -2.48 -0.02
C LEU A 129 -12.45 -3.28 -0.74
N THR A 130 -12.27 -3.59 -2.02
CA THR A 130 -13.30 -4.21 -2.86
C THR A 130 -13.09 -5.69 -3.15
N ASN A 131 -11.83 -6.15 -3.11
CA ASN A 131 -11.43 -7.51 -3.46
C ASN A 131 -10.55 -8.18 -2.39
N ASN A 132 -10.47 -7.64 -1.18
CA ASN A 132 -9.60 -8.13 -0.10
C ASN A 132 -8.11 -8.22 -0.48
N GLY A 133 -7.65 -7.39 -1.42
CA GLY A 133 -6.26 -7.32 -1.83
C GLY A 133 -5.77 -8.50 -2.68
N VAL A 134 -6.67 -9.30 -3.25
CA VAL A 134 -6.30 -10.50 -4.02
C VAL A 134 -5.41 -10.18 -5.23
N ASN A 135 -5.54 -8.98 -5.80
CA ASN A 135 -4.74 -8.54 -6.95
C ASN A 135 -3.52 -7.71 -6.55
N LYS A 136 -3.27 -7.50 -5.26
CA LYS A 136 -2.22 -6.59 -4.77
C LYS A 136 -0.87 -6.82 -5.45
N CYS A 137 -0.42 -8.08 -5.51
CA CYS A 137 0.89 -8.38 -6.08
C CYS A 137 0.90 -8.31 -7.62
N LEU A 138 -0.21 -8.63 -8.29
CA LEU A 138 -0.36 -8.40 -9.73
C LEU A 138 -0.20 -6.90 -10.06
N ILE A 139 -0.88 -6.05 -9.30
CA ILE A 139 -0.82 -4.58 -9.45
C ILE A 139 0.60 -4.07 -9.22
N TRP A 140 1.25 -4.50 -8.12
CA TRP A 140 2.63 -4.13 -7.82
C TRP A 140 3.61 -4.53 -8.92
N ASN A 141 3.51 -5.76 -9.45
CA ASN A 141 4.37 -6.24 -10.53
C ASN A 141 4.27 -5.35 -11.78
N VAL A 142 3.05 -5.00 -12.17
CA VAL A 142 2.83 -4.15 -13.35
C VAL A 142 3.44 -2.77 -13.18
N PHE A 143 3.19 -2.10 -12.06
CA PHE A 143 3.75 -0.77 -11.80
C PHE A 143 5.27 -0.81 -11.62
N ALA A 144 5.79 -1.80 -10.92
CA ALA A 144 7.23 -1.97 -10.74
C ALA A 144 7.97 -2.17 -12.07
N ASN A 145 7.39 -2.92 -13.01
CA ASN A 145 7.97 -3.11 -14.35
C ASN A 145 8.17 -1.79 -15.11
N ARG A 146 7.35 -0.78 -14.84
CA ARG A 146 7.47 0.56 -15.41
C ARG A 146 8.16 1.57 -14.48
N GLY A 147 8.88 1.12 -13.46
CA GLY A 147 9.62 1.98 -12.54
C GLY A 147 8.76 2.68 -11.49
N LEU A 148 7.49 2.34 -11.35
CA LEU A 148 6.60 2.84 -10.30
C LEU A 148 6.40 1.78 -9.20
N GLY A 149 7.49 1.10 -8.82
CA GLY A 149 7.50 0.05 -7.80
C GLY A 149 7.55 0.60 -6.37
N TYR A 150 7.81 -0.28 -5.42
CA TYR A 150 7.75 0.03 -3.98
C TYR A 150 8.74 1.10 -3.54
N SER A 151 9.94 1.15 -4.14
CA SER A 151 10.97 2.16 -3.86
C SER A 151 10.85 3.43 -4.72
N ALA A 152 9.79 3.58 -5.52
CA ALA A 152 9.60 4.80 -6.30
C ALA A 152 9.20 5.98 -5.41
N GLU A 153 9.75 7.17 -5.68
CA GLU A 153 9.46 8.40 -4.94
C GLU A 153 8.71 9.39 -5.84
N GLN A 154 7.71 10.05 -5.26
CA GLN A 154 6.87 11.01 -5.98
C GLN A 154 7.53 12.37 -6.12
N GLY A 155 8.34 12.77 -5.15
CA GLY A 155 8.84 14.14 -5.06
C GLY A 155 7.76 15.15 -4.65
N ASP A 156 7.99 16.39 -4.98
CA ASP A 156 7.07 17.51 -4.71
C ASP A 156 5.90 17.45 -5.72
N GLU A 157 4.66 17.56 -5.23
CA GLU A 157 3.45 17.49 -6.06
C GLU A 157 3.38 18.61 -7.14
N ASP A 158 4.01 19.74 -6.88
CA ASP A 158 4.10 20.86 -7.82
C ASP A 158 5.31 20.76 -8.79
N SER A 159 6.21 19.80 -8.56
CA SER A 159 7.37 19.53 -9.41
C SER A 159 7.07 18.39 -10.39
N ARG A 160 7.73 18.42 -11.57
CA ARG A 160 7.69 17.31 -12.50
C ARG A 160 9.10 16.86 -12.92
N THR A 161 10.10 17.17 -12.10
CA THR A 161 11.51 16.87 -12.46
C THR A 161 12.29 16.22 -11.32
N ASP A 162 11.59 15.78 -10.28
CA ASP A 162 12.16 15.19 -9.06
C ASP A 162 11.58 13.82 -8.71
N GLN A 163 10.81 13.24 -9.63
CA GLN A 163 10.32 11.87 -9.48
C GLN A 163 11.47 10.88 -9.60
N VAL A 164 11.52 9.89 -8.71
CA VAL A 164 12.53 8.83 -8.71
C VAL A 164 11.87 7.49 -9.00
N GLU A 165 12.28 6.85 -10.09
CA GLU A 165 11.77 5.51 -10.39
C GLU A 165 12.40 4.45 -9.49
N GLY A 166 11.62 3.42 -9.19
CA GLY A 166 12.02 2.27 -8.41
C GLY A 166 11.34 1.01 -8.93
N PHE A 167 12.09 -0.08 -9.04
CA PHE A 167 11.63 -1.35 -9.64
C PHE A 167 11.38 -2.43 -8.59
N SER A 168 11.59 -2.15 -7.30
CA SER A 168 11.39 -3.13 -6.23
C SER A 168 9.92 -3.45 -6.01
N LEU A 169 9.67 -4.66 -5.54
CA LEU A 169 8.37 -5.09 -5.03
C LEU A 169 8.34 -4.97 -3.50
N PRO A 170 7.16 -4.75 -2.91
CA PRO A 170 7.06 -4.85 -1.45
C PRO A 170 7.40 -6.28 -1.01
N PRO A 171 7.92 -6.46 0.21
CA PRO A 171 8.29 -7.79 0.72
C PRO A 171 7.19 -8.84 0.54
N THR A 172 5.92 -8.45 0.71
CA THR A 172 4.76 -9.34 0.56
C THR A 172 4.51 -9.83 -0.88
N CYS A 173 5.17 -9.24 -1.89
CA CYS A 173 4.99 -9.59 -3.30
C CYS A 173 6.29 -10.08 -3.96
N GLN A 174 7.37 -10.18 -3.21
CA GLN A 174 8.60 -10.77 -3.72
C GLN A 174 8.42 -12.29 -3.81
N THR A 175 8.86 -12.88 -4.92
CA THR A 175 8.96 -14.34 -5.06
C THR A 175 10.41 -14.72 -4.78
N SER A 176 10.62 -15.57 -3.80
CA SER A 176 11.93 -16.19 -3.59
C SER A 176 12.12 -17.38 -4.53
N SER A 177 13.36 -17.64 -4.91
CA SER A 177 13.75 -18.90 -5.55
C SER A 177 14.28 -19.91 -4.51
N ASN A 178 14.33 -19.53 -3.24
CA ASN A 178 14.81 -20.34 -2.14
C ASN A 178 13.84 -21.48 -1.84
N ASN A 179 14.38 -22.63 -1.44
CA ASN A 179 13.54 -23.77 -1.08
C ASN A 179 12.89 -23.55 0.29
N LEU A 180 13.70 -23.11 1.25
CA LEU A 180 13.28 -22.79 2.62
C LEU A 180 13.68 -21.35 2.90
N ASP A 181 12.70 -20.55 3.28
CA ASP A 181 12.91 -19.13 3.52
C ASP A 181 11.69 -18.60 4.29
N SER A 182 11.91 -18.20 5.54
CA SER A 182 10.89 -17.61 6.38
C SER A 182 11.34 -16.23 6.82
N GLY A 183 10.41 -15.31 7.01
CA GLY A 183 10.79 -14.00 7.48
C GLY A 183 9.65 -13.26 8.18
N VAL A 184 10.02 -12.26 8.96
CA VAL A 184 9.08 -11.35 9.62
C VAL A 184 8.85 -10.13 8.74
N LEU A 185 7.60 -9.87 8.41
CA LEU A 185 7.21 -8.72 7.59
C LEU A 185 7.06 -7.44 8.41
N SER A 186 6.49 -7.55 9.61
CA SER A 186 6.21 -6.42 10.49
C SER A 186 5.97 -6.87 11.92
N ILE A 187 6.20 -5.95 12.86
CA ILE A 187 5.70 -6.02 14.23
C ILE A 187 4.44 -5.16 14.28
N ASN A 188 3.30 -5.79 14.55
CA ASN A 188 1.98 -5.18 14.47
C ASN A 188 1.53 -4.58 15.81
N SER A 189 2.05 -5.09 16.93
CA SER A 189 1.83 -4.57 18.28
C SER A 189 3.03 -4.82 19.18
N PRO A 190 3.21 -4.02 20.27
CA PRO A 190 2.42 -2.84 20.62
C PRO A 190 2.78 -1.62 19.76
N GLU A 191 1.86 -0.65 19.70
CA GLU A 191 2.13 0.69 19.15
C GLU A 191 2.59 1.65 20.26
N SER A 192 3.20 2.79 19.89
CA SER A 192 3.59 3.82 20.85
C SER A 192 2.36 4.40 21.56
N GLY A 193 2.46 4.64 22.87
CA GLY A 193 1.35 5.17 23.66
C GLY A 193 1.55 4.94 25.15
N VAL A 194 0.46 4.99 25.90
CA VAL A 194 0.47 4.56 27.31
C VAL A 194 0.44 3.04 27.35
N LEU A 195 1.56 2.44 27.70
CA LEU A 195 1.73 0.98 27.69
C LEU A 195 1.71 0.40 29.10
N THR A 196 1.39 -0.88 29.19
CA THR A 196 1.19 -1.61 30.45
C THR A 196 2.33 -2.59 30.74
N ALA A 197 2.27 -3.24 31.89
CA ALA A 197 3.23 -4.29 32.27
C ALA A 197 2.99 -5.63 31.54
N ASN A 198 1.96 -5.77 30.71
CA ASN A 198 1.62 -7.02 30.04
C ASN A 198 1.18 -6.77 28.59
N GLU A 199 2.05 -6.15 27.80
CA GLU A 199 1.79 -5.92 26.37
C GLU A 199 2.10 -7.18 25.56
N SER A 200 1.19 -7.52 24.66
CA SER A 200 1.38 -8.62 23.72
C SER A 200 2.16 -8.15 22.50
N ILE A 201 3.14 -8.93 22.07
CA ILE A 201 3.87 -8.74 20.83
C ILE A 201 3.18 -9.56 19.74
N THR A 202 2.75 -8.88 18.66
CA THR A 202 2.13 -9.52 17.50
C THR A 202 2.92 -9.18 16.25
N VAL A 203 3.19 -10.17 15.41
CA VAL A 203 4.00 -10.04 14.21
C VAL A 203 3.31 -10.68 13.01
N SER A 204 3.61 -10.20 11.81
CA SER A 204 3.26 -10.86 10.56
C SER A 204 4.45 -11.65 10.07
N VAL A 205 4.27 -12.96 9.86
CA VAL A 205 5.31 -13.90 9.40
C VAL A 205 4.91 -14.45 8.04
N ARG A 206 5.87 -14.57 7.13
CA ARG A 206 5.66 -15.10 5.78
C ARG A 206 6.61 -16.26 5.49
N ASN A 207 6.10 -17.25 4.76
CA ASN A 207 6.92 -18.21 4.02
C ASN A 207 7.31 -17.60 2.66
N PHE A 208 8.56 -17.18 2.51
CA PHE A 208 9.10 -16.68 1.25
C PHE A 208 9.61 -17.83 0.35
N GLY A 209 9.87 -19.02 0.92
CA GLY A 209 10.34 -20.18 0.18
C GLY A 209 9.30 -20.81 -0.72
N ILE A 210 9.74 -21.72 -1.60
CA ILE A 210 8.85 -22.46 -2.50
C ILE A 210 8.27 -23.73 -1.86
N ASN A 211 8.85 -24.22 -0.77
CA ASN A 211 8.35 -25.37 -0.02
C ASN A 211 7.52 -24.92 1.19
N SER A 212 6.52 -25.71 1.56
CA SER A 212 5.80 -25.51 2.81
C SER A 212 6.71 -25.68 4.02
N ILE A 213 6.55 -24.82 5.03
CA ILE A 213 7.30 -24.85 6.29
C ILE A 213 6.35 -25.02 7.46
N SER A 214 6.82 -25.65 8.53
CA SER A 214 6.07 -25.82 9.79
C SER A 214 7.01 -26.17 10.94
N ASN A 215 6.54 -26.00 12.17
CA ASN A 215 7.30 -26.32 13.37
C ASN A 215 8.67 -25.65 13.43
N PHE A 216 8.72 -24.35 13.21
CA PHE A 216 9.93 -23.54 13.28
C PHE A 216 9.80 -22.51 14.41
N ASP A 217 10.94 -22.09 14.93
CA ASP A 217 10.99 -21.16 16.04
C ASP A 217 10.92 -19.71 15.56
N ILE A 218 10.32 -18.89 16.39
CA ILE A 218 10.22 -17.43 16.25
C ILE A 218 10.62 -16.80 17.58
N TYR A 219 11.22 -15.63 17.53
CA TYR A 219 11.61 -14.93 18.74
C TYR A 219 11.22 -13.45 18.68
N PHE A 220 11.10 -12.86 19.84
CA PHE A 220 11.29 -11.42 20.00
C PHE A 220 12.29 -11.11 21.11
N LYS A 221 12.88 -9.94 21.07
CA LYS A 221 13.63 -9.33 22.17
C LYS A 221 13.36 -7.83 22.23
N VAL A 222 13.53 -7.26 23.41
CA VAL A 222 13.39 -5.82 23.61
C VAL A 222 14.73 -5.27 24.08
N ASP A 223 15.26 -4.28 23.40
CA ASP A 223 16.56 -3.69 23.63
C ASP A 223 17.68 -4.75 23.70
N GLU A 224 18.53 -4.71 24.69
CA GLU A 224 19.63 -5.67 24.89
C GLU A 224 19.24 -6.89 25.75
N ASN A 225 17.92 -7.11 26.01
CA ASN A 225 17.46 -8.25 26.77
C ASN A 225 17.57 -9.58 26.01
N ASP A 226 17.44 -10.68 26.74
CA ASP A 226 17.44 -12.02 26.16
C ASP A 226 16.24 -12.24 25.21
N GLN A 227 16.43 -13.09 24.22
CA GLN A 227 15.37 -13.50 23.30
C GLN A 227 14.32 -14.36 24.03
N ILE A 228 13.06 -14.07 23.76
CA ILE A 228 11.93 -14.91 24.13
C ILE A 228 11.55 -15.69 22.87
N ILE A 229 11.66 -17.02 22.94
CA ILE A 229 11.48 -17.92 21.80
C ILE A 229 10.21 -18.72 21.97
N GLU A 230 9.41 -18.80 20.90
CA GLU A 230 8.22 -19.65 20.79
C GLU A 230 8.24 -20.38 19.44
N THR A 231 7.35 -21.36 19.25
CA THR A 231 7.32 -22.18 18.03
C THR A 231 6.02 -21.98 17.27
N ILE A 232 6.12 -21.68 15.98
CA ILE A 232 4.99 -21.69 15.05
C ILE A 232 4.76 -23.15 14.60
N ASN A 233 3.63 -23.74 15.02
CA ASN A 233 3.28 -25.12 14.69
C ASN A 233 2.44 -25.26 13.43
N GLU A 234 1.85 -24.16 12.96
CA GLU A 234 1.04 -24.13 11.74
C GLU A 234 1.89 -24.41 10.51
N THR A 235 1.28 -24.97 9.47
CA THR A 235 1.94 -25.15 8.18
C THR A 235 1.66 -23.92 7.33
N LEU A 236 2.72 -23.31 6.82
CA LEU A 236 2.64 -22.20 5.87
C LEU A 236 3.07 -22.72 4.49
N ASP A 237 2.18 -22.69 3.55
CA ASP A 237 2.51 -22.95 2.15
C ASP A 237 3.29 -21.77 1.55
N SER A 238 3.89 -21.98 0.37
CA SER A 238 4.66 -20.93 -0.31
C SER A 238 3.83 -19.65 -0.49
N GLY A 239 4.35 -18.54 0.01
CA GLY A 239 3.72 -17.24 -0.03
C GLY A 239 2.72 -16.94 1.07
N ASP A 240 2.35 -17.91 1.90
CA ASP A 240 1.41 -17.72 3.02
C ASP A 240 1.95 -16.73 4.05
N ILE A 241 1.04 -15.96 4.60
CA ILE A 241 1.29 -15.01 5.69
C ILE A 241 0.37 -15.34 6.85
N ILE A 242 0.93 -15.40 8.05
CA ILE A 242 0.17 -15.52 9.28
C ILE A 242 0.46 -14.34 10.20
N GLU A 243 -0.52 -14.01 11.03
CA GLU A 243 -0.34 -13.15 12.18
C GLU A 243 -0.09 -14.04 13.40
N PHE A 244 1.06 -13.87 14.04
CA PHE A 244 1.46 -14.63 15.22
C PHE A 244 1.54 -13.69 16.42
N THR A 245 0.82 -14.03 17.49
CA THR A 245 0.88 -13.32 18.76
C THR A 245 1.61 -14.19 19.76
N PHE A 246 2.69 -13.67 20.35
CA PHE A 246 3.45 -14.38 21.37
C PHE A 246 2.59 -14.58 22.63
N GLU A 247 2.68 -15.77 23.25
CA GLU A 247 2.03 -16.06 24.53
C GLU A 247 2.68 -15.29 25.68
N ASN A 248 3.99 -15.05 25.56
CA ASN A 248 4.75 -14.24 26.50
C ASN A 248 4.56 -12.76 26.21
N THR A 249 4.18 -12.01 27.25
CA THR A 249 4.05 -10.55 27.22
C THR A 249 5.34 -9.86 27.68
N TYR A 250 5.47 -8.57 27.40
CA TYR A 250 6.57 -7.77 27.90
C TYR A 250 6.08 -6.55 28.70
N ASP A 251 6.87 -6.15 29.71
CA ASP A 251 6.58 -4.99 30.57
C ASP A 251 7.12 -3.70 29.94
N PHE A 252 6.22 -2.90 29.39
CA PHE A 252 6.49 -1.56 28.87
C PHE A 252 5.94 -0.45 29.75
N SER A 253 5.58 -0.75 31.01
CA SER A 253 4.96 0.24 31.93
C SER A 253 5.90 1.38 32.33
N ILE A 254 7.19 1.23 32.14
CA ILE A 254 8.16 2.31 32.38
C ILE A 254 8.20 3.20 31.15
N THR A 255 8.01 4.51 31.36
CA THR A 255 8.12 5.52 30.29
C THR A 255 9.51 5.52 29.69
N GLY A 256 9.59 5.50 28.36
CA GLY A 256 10.86 5.53 27.63
C GLY A 256 10.78 5.01 26.22
N ASP A 257 11.89 5.05 25.54
CA ASP A 257 12.06 4.51 24.18
C ASP A 257 12.47 3.03 24.29
N TYR A 258 11.85 2.20 23.47
CA TYR A 258 12.14 0.75 23.37
C TYR A 258 12.34 0.35 21.92
N THR A 259 13.28 -0.56 21.70
CA THR A 259 13.46 -1.20 20.39
C THR A 259 13.04 -2.66 20.49
N ILE A 260 12.00 -3.06 19.78
CA ILE A 260 11.55 -4.44 19.66
C ILE A 260 12.17 -5.02 18.40
N ILE A 261 12.80 -6.18 18.51
CA ILE A 261 13.28 -6.97 17.38
C ILE A 261 12.54 -8.31 17.41
N ALA A 262 11.95 -8.69 16.29
CA ALA A 262 11.31 -10.00 16.14
C ALA A 262 11.86 -10.70 14.90
N GLY A 263 12.04 -12.01 14.99
CA GLY A 263 12.65 -12.77 13.89
C GLY A 263 12.31 -14.25 13.93
N THR A 264 12.42 -14.90 12.78
CA THR A 264 12.29 -16.35 12.58
C THR A 264 13.63 -17.08 12.79
N LEU A 265 13.56 -18.36 13.16
CA LEU A 265 14.71 -19.25 13.33
C LEU A 265 14.45 -20.58 12.58
N LEU A 266 14.19 -20.49 11.28
CA LEU A 266 13.97 -21.65 10.44
C LEU A 266 15.31 -22.36 10.16
N GLU A 267 15.38 -23.66 10.41
CA GLU A 267 16.58 -24.43 10.12
C GLU A 267 16.81 -24.55 8.62
N ASN A 268 18.02 -24.25 8.17
CA ASN A 268 18.43 -24.18 6.75
C ASN A 268 17.69 -23.10 5.94
N ASP A 269 17.33 -22.02 6.57
CA ASP A 269 16.87 -20.82 5.86
C ASP A 269 17.93 -20.35 4.86
N GLU A 270 17.50 -20.08 3.63
CA GLU A 270 18.40 -19.73 2.52
C GLU A 270 18.58 -18.22 2.35
N ASP A 271 17.79 -17.38 3.04
CA ASP A 271 17.89 -15.91 3.03
C ASP A 271 17.73 -15.26 4.39
N SER A 272 18.84 -15.13 5.10
CA SER A 272 18.84 -14.48 6.42
C SER A 272 18.64 -12.96 6.41
N SER A 273 18.47 -12.34 5.26
CA SER A 273 18.29 -10.90 5.16
C SER A 273 16.86 -10.45 5.54
N ASN A 274 15.88 -11.35 5.50
CA ASN A 274 14.48 -11.10 5.82
C ASN A 274 14.03 -11.73 7.16
N ASP A 275 14.94 -12.47 7.86
CA ASP A 275 14.62 -13.20 9.08
C ASP A 275 14.04 -12.31 10.18
N PHE A 276 14.44 -11.05 10.28
CA PHE A 276 14.03 -10.19 11.37
C PHE A 276 13.68 -8.77 10.94
N VAL A 277 12.85 -8.13 11.76
CA VAL A 277 12.53 -6.70 11.68
C VAL A 277 12.71 -6.04 13.04
N SER A 278 12.87 -4.72 13.05
CA SER A 278 12.91 -3.92 14.27
C SER A 278 11.85 -2.83 14.24
N LEU A 279 11.25 -2.55 15.41
CA LEU A 279 10.27 -1.48 15.62
C LEU A 279 10.71 -0.66 16.83
N ASN A 280 10.77 0.66 16.68
CA ASN A 280 10.96 1.58 17.80
C ASN A 280 9.59 2.06 18.29
N ILE A 281 9.34 1.92 19.58
CA ILE A 281 8.12 2.40 20.22
C ILE A 281 8.48 3.30 21.42
N VAL A 282 7.55 4.15 21.80
CA VAL A 282 7.68 5.04 22.97
C VAL A 282 6.56 4.73 23.94
N SER A 283 6.91 4.29 25.16
CA SER A 283 5.97 4.23 26.28
C SER A 283 5.84 5.59 26.93
N GLN A 284 4.64 6.09 27.03
CA GLN A 284 4.30 7.41 27.54
C GLN A 284 3.71 7.35 28.94
N GLU A 285 3.91 8.39 29.72
CA GLU A 285 3.18 8.53 31.00
C GLU A 285 1.69 8.80 30.73
N VAL A 286 0.84 8.22 31.58
CA VAL A 286 -0.52 8.73 31.69
C VAL A 286 -0.43 10.18 32.16
N THR A 287 -0.68 11.12 31.28
CA THR A 287 -0.87 12.51 31.70
C THR A 287 -2.16 12.54 32.51
N ASN A 288 -2.02 12.52 33.85
CA ASN A 288 -3.18 12.69 34.72
C ASN A 288 -3.84 14.01 34.34
N CYS A 289 -5.11 13.95 33.95
CA CYS A 289 -5.92 15.14 33.80
C CYS A 289 -5.93 15.87 35.14
N PRO A 290 -5.59 17.15 35.20
CA PRO A 290 -5.65 17.88 36.45
C PRO A 290 -7.10 17.93 36.97
N ASP A 291 -7.35 17.33 38.11
CA ASP A 291 -8.66 17.34 38.80
C ASP A 291 -9.04 18.72 39.35
N ASP A 292 -8.18 19.74 39.21
CA ASP A 292 -8.36 21.05 39.81
C ASP A 292 -8.17 22.20 38.81
N TYR A 293 -9.28 22.66 38.27
CA TYR A 293 -9.38 23.93 37.56
C TYR A 293 -9.71 25.05 38.55
N SER A 294 -8.73 25.60 39.25
CA SER A 294 -8.93 26.85 39.96
C SER A 294 -8.96 28.04 38.98
N LEU A 295 -10.09 28.72 38.93
CA LEU A 295 -10.37 29.88 38.08
C LEU A 295 -9.42 31.08 38.35
N PRO A 296 -9.13 31.94 37.34
CA PRO A 296 -10.04 32.38 36.27
C PRO A 296 -9.77 31.65 34.94
N ILE A 297 -10.84 31.24 34.37
CA ILE A 297 -10.96 30.36 33.22
C ILE A 297 -10.27 30.96 32.01
N VAL A 298 -9.10 30.42 31.61
CA VAL A 298 -8.74 30.30 30.20
C VAL A 298 -8.93 28.84 29.87
N TRP A 299 -9.92 28.56 29.07
CA TRP A 299 -10.30 27.25 28.62
C TRP A 299 -9.10 26.51 27.99
N ARG A 300 -8.71 25.40 28.55
CA ARG A 300 -7.76 24.46 27.95
C ARG A 300 -8.27 23.07 28.21
N ASP A 301 -8.65 22.40 27.15
CA ASP A 301 -8.83 20.96 27.16
C ASP A 301 -7.97 20.40 26.03
N ASN A 302 -7.13 19.43 26.30
CA ASN A 302 -6.32 18.76 25.29
C ASN A 302 -7.04 17.52 24.70
N PHE A 303 -8.24 17.21 25.20
CA PHE A 303 -9.06 16.06 24.78
C PHE A 303 -8.41 14.68 24.94
N GLU A 304 -7.22 14.59 25.52
CA GLU A 304 -6.44 13.33 25.62
C GLU A 304 -6.84 12.47 26.81
N CYS A 305 -7.69 12.99 27.68
CA CYS A 305 -8.11 12.32 28.91
C CYS A 305 -9.52 11.73 28.82
N TYR A 306 -10.10 11.61 27.64
CA TYR A 306 -11.46 11.09 27.47
C TYR A 306 -11.42 9.78 26.67
N ASP A 307 -12.08 8.76 27.24
CA ASP A 307 -12.21 7.43 26.60
C ASP A 307 -13.11 7.45 25.35
N SER A 308 -13.86 8.53 25.11
CA SER A 308 -14.69 8.69 23.93
C SER A 308 -14.90 10.15 23.55
N PHE A 309 -15.10 10.41 22.24
CA PHE A 309 -15.47 11.72 21.71
C PHE A 309 -16.99 11.97 21.70
N ILE A 310 -17.76 11.26 22.53
CA ILE A 310 -19.18 11.53 22.69
C ILE A 310 -19.32 12.75 23.58
N ILE A 311 -19.80 13.86 23.03
CA ILE A 311 -19.90 15.18 23.72
C ILE A 311 -20.64 15.10 25.06
N SER A 312 -21.61 14.18 25.20
CA SER A 312 -22.34 13.95 26.46
C SER A 312 -21.50 13.29 27.56
N GLU A 313 -20.30 12.79 27.23
CA GLU A 313 -19.39 12.09 28.14
C GLU A 313 -18.14 12.92 28.43
N ILE A 314 -17.96 14.04 27.74
CA ILE A 314 -16.84 14.96 27.91
C ILE A 314 -17.24 16.06 28.92
N GLY A 315 -17.08 15.77 30.21
CA GLY A 315 -17.24 16.75 31.29
C GLY A 315 -18.58 17.50 31.31
N ASP A 316 -18.61 18.61 32.04
CA ASP A 316 -19.83 19.48 32.20
C ASP A 316 -19.98 20.52 31.07
N TRP A 317 -19.89 20.09 29.82
CA TRP A 317 -20.04 21.00 28.69
C TRP A 317 -21.50 21.41 28.47
N ILE A 318 -21.75 22.71 28.45
CA ILE A 318 -23.02 23.26 28.00
C ILE A 318 -22.82 23.79 26.58
N ILE A 319 -23.43 23.13 25.61
CA ILE A 319 -23.38 23.55 24.21
C ILE A 319 -24.47 24.61 24.02
N TYR A 320 -24.09 25.84 23.69
CA TYR A 320 -24.99 26.85 23.20
C TYR A 320 -24.98 26.90 21.68
N ASP A 321 -26.00 26.35 21.08
CA ASP A 321 -26.27 26.51 19.65
C ASP A 321 -27.06 27.81 19.48
N LEU A 322 -26.36 28.87 19.04
CA LEU A 322 -26.94 30.20 18.87
C LEU A 322 -27.56 30.42 17.47
N ASP A 323 -27.32 29.52 16.54
CA ASP A 323 -27.74 29.62 15.14
C ASP A 323 -28.69 28.52 14.67
N GLY A 324 -28.92 27.49 15.48
CA GLY A 324 -29.78 26.34 15.15
C GLY A 324 -29.22 25.44 14.06
N GLY A 325 -27.93 25.56 13.76
CA GLY A 325 -27.21 24.73 12.78
C GLY A 325 -26.55 23.54 13.43
N THR A 326 -26.38 22.45 12.68
CA THR A 326 -25.74 21.20 13.14
C THR A 326 -24.27 21.13 12.79
N THR A 327 -23.61 22.22 12.46
CA THR A 327 -22.23 22.22 11.99
C THR A 327 -21.29 22.95 12.94
N TRP A 328 -20.21 22.29 13.32
CA TRP A 328 -19.05 22.91 13.92
C TRP A 328 -18.35 23.75 12.86
N GLY A 329 -18.45 25.06 12.96
CA GLY A 329 -17.66 25.98 12.17
C GLY A 329 -16.58 26.58 13.06
N ALA A 330 -15.32 26.37 12.71
CA ALA A 330 -14.26 27.23 13.19
C ALA A 330 -14.41 28.61 12.52
N ASN A 331 -14.59 29.67 13.31
CA ASN A 331 -14.41 31.05 12.85
C ASN A 331 -12.92 31.39 12.89
#